data_19327391de374dea6ce2a2ec4197bcc4
#
_entry.id   19327391de374dea6ce2a2ec4197bcc4
#
_cell.length_a   1.000
_cell.length_b   1.000
_cell.length_c   1.000
_cell.angle_alpha   90.00
_cell.angle_beta   90.00
_cell.angle_gamma   90.00
#
_symmetry.space_group_name_H-M   'P 1'
#
loop_
_entity.id
_entity.type
_entity.pdbx_description
1 polymer ?
#
loop_
_entity_poly.entity_id
_entity_poly.type
_entity_poly.pdbx_seq_one_letter_code
_entity_poly.pdbx_strand_id
1 'polypeptide(L)' 'MNEILVGWKDIAGHLKVSEKTAMRYAKERQLRITFDPAGHPVITKYEADKWSLNCDQR' A
#
# COMPACT_ATOMS: atom_id res chain seq x y z
N MET A 1 8.38 8.87 13.76
CA MET A 1 7.34 9.42 13.05
C MET A 1 6.98 8.57 11.90
N ASN A 2 5.75 8.26 11.72
CA ASN A 2 5.34 7.42 10.63
C ASN A 2 5.20 8.25 9.37
N GLU A 3 5.75 7.74 8.31
CA GLU A 3 5.58 8.41 7.05
C GLU A 3 4.39 7.82 6.33
N ILE A 4 3.73 8.63 5.58
CA ILE A 4 2.52 8.22 4.90
C ILE A 4 2.74 8.19 3.40
N LEU A 5 2.26 7.14 2.77
CA LEU A 5 2.33 7.01 1.33
C LEU A 5 0.98 7.44 0.78
N VAL A 6 0.96 8.39 -0.11
CA VAL A 6 -0.27 8.89 -0.68
C VAL A 6 -0.25 8.65 -2.18
N GLY A 7 -1.28 8.01 -2.67
CA GLY A 7 -1.39 7.73 -4.09
C GLY A 7 -0.78 6.38 -4.43
N TRP A 8 -1.31 5.77 -5.46
CA TRP A 8 -0.83 4.45 -5.86
C TRP A 8 0.63 4.48 -6.27
N LYS A 9 1.06 5.61 -6.80
CA LYS A 9 2.44 5.73 -7.23
C LYS A 9 3.41 5.60 -6.05
N ASP A 10 3.10 6.28 -4.95
CA ASP A 10 3.94 6.22 -3.76
C ASP A 10 3.88 4.83 -3.14
N ILE A 11 2.69 4.28 -3.08
CA ILE A 11 2.51 2.97 -2.48
C ILE A 11 3.25 1.91 -3.30
N ALA A 12 3.08 1.95 -4.60
CA ALA A 12 3.75 0.99 -5.47
C ALA A 12 5.25 1.13 -5.39
N GLY A 13 5.73 2.36 -5.32
CA GLY A 13 7.16 2.60 -5.21
C GLY A 13 7.75 2.02 -3.93
N HIS A 14 7.01 2.16 -2.85
CA HIS A 14 7.47 1.63 -1.58
C HIS A 14 7.49 0.10 -1.60
N LEU A 15 6.50 -0.50 -2.23
CA LEU A 15 6.43 -1.95 -2.32
C LEU A 15 7.25 -2.50 -3.48
N LYS A 16 7.79 -1.62 -4.31
CA LYS A 16 8.62 -1.99 -5.45
C LYS A 16 7.85 -2.84 -6.46
N VAL A 17 6.64 -2.40 -6.74
CA VAL A 17 5.81 -3.06 -7.74
C VAL A 17 5.17 -1.98 -8.59
N SER A 18 4.45 -2.37 -9.63
CA SER A 18 3.77 -1.39 -10.47
C SER A 18 2.51 -0.92 -9.76
N GLU A 19 1.98 0.22 -10.20
CA GLU A 19 0.76 0.76 -9.62
C GLU A 19 -0.39 -0.22 -9.76
N LYS A 20 -0.46 -0.85 -10.90
CA LYS A 20 -1.50 -1.82 -11.14
C LYS A 20 -1.41 -2.98 -10.15
N THR A 21 -0.20 -3.43 -9.88
CA THR A 21 0.01 -4.52 -8.94
C THR A 21 -0.36 -4.09 -7.52
N ALA A 22 -0.05 -2.84 -7.17
CA ALA A 22 -0.41 -2.34 -5.85
C ALA A 22 -1.92 -2.32 -5.67
N MET A 23 -2.65 -1.90 -6.70
CA MET A 23 -4.10 -1.90 -6.65
C MET A 23 -4.65 -3.31 -6.47
N ARG A 24 -4.02 -4.24 -7.14
CA ARG A 24 -4.43 -5.62 -7.06
C ARG A 24 -4.21 -6.16 -5.66
N TYR A 25 -3.09 -5.80 -5.04
CA TYR A 25 -2.82 -6.23 -3.68
C TYR A 25 -3.89 -5.71 -2.73
N ALA A 26 -4.31 -4.48 -2.92
CA ALA A 26 -5.34 -3.91 -2.07
C ALA A 26 -6.65 -4.68 -2.20
N LYS A 27 -6.92 -5.19 -3.39
CA LYS A 27 -8.13 -5.93 -3.57
C LYS A 27 -8.02 -7.37 -3.19
N GLU A 28 -6.98 -8.02 -3.59
CA GLU A 28 -6.88 -9.45 -3.45
C GLU A 28 -6.08 -9.92 -2.24
N ARG A 29 -5.15 -9.10 -1.80
CA ARG A 29 -4.31 -9.50 -0.69
C ARG A 29 -4.56 -8.70 0.57
N GLN A 30 -5.64 -7.97 0.57
CA GLN A 30 -6.06 -7.24 1.77
C GLN A 30 -5.02 -6.24 2.30
N LEU A 31 -4.32 -5.60 1.40
CA LEU A 31 -3.43 -4.53 1.79
C LEU A 31 -4.31 -3.42 2.37
N ARG A 32 -3.99 -2.99 3.58
CA ARG A 32 -4.83 -2.03 4.27
C ARG A 32 -4.66 -0.63 3.72
N ILE A 33 -5.51 -0.26 2.83
CA ILE A 33 -5.50 1.06 2.22
C ILE A 33 -6.67 1.86 2.73
N THR A 34 -6.41 3.08 3.14
CA THR A 34 -7.46 3.99 3.56
C THR A 34 -7.57 5.06 2.47
N PHE A 35 -8.76 5.52 2.20
CA PHE A 35 -8.94 6.57 1.21
C PHE A 35 -9.26 7.87 1.91
N ASP A 36 -8.58 8.95 1.50
CA ASP A 36 -8.84 10.24 2.10
C ASP A 36 -10.11 10.84 1.48
N PRO A 37 -10.59 11.99 1.97
CA PRO A 37 -11.81 12.59 1.43
C PRO A 37 -11.75 12.90 -0.06
N ALA A 38 -10.56 13.09 -0.58
CA ALA A 38 -10.39 13.36 -1.99
C ALA A 38 -10.37 12.08 -2.83
N GLY A 39 -10.37 10.93 -2.16
CA GLY A 39 -10.37 9.67 -2.88
C GLY A 39 -9.01 9.09 -3.18
N HIS A 40 -7.97 9.62 -2.56
CA HIS A 40 -6.63 9.11 -2.80
C HIS A 40 -6.31 7.97 -1.82
N PRO A 41 -5.66 6.93 -2.28
CA PRO A 41 -5.28 5.84 -1.39
C PRO A 41 -4.15 6.29 -0.49
N VAL A 42 -4.24 5.98 0.78
CA VAL A 42 -3.26 6.39 1.78
C VAL A 42 -2.94 5.21 2.67
N ILE A 43 -1.66 5.04 2.96
CA ILE A 43 -1.26 4.00 3.89
C ILE A 43 0.05 4.45 4.52
N THR A 44 0.29 4.08 5.76
CA THR A 44 1.55 4.43 6.39
C THR A 44 2.62 3.42 5.98
N LYS A 45 3.86 3.84 6.01
CA LYS A 45 4.95 2.92 5.69
C LYS A 45 4.98 1.77 6.68
N TYR A 46 4.64 2.05 7.92
CA TYR A 46 4.60 1.01 8.93
C TYR A 46 3.61 -0.09 8.55
N GLU A 47 2.41 0.31 8.15
CA GLU A 47 1.40 -0.66 7.78
C GLU A 47 1.81 -1.44 6.51
N ALA A 48 2.40 -0.74 5.57
CA ALA A 48 2.85 -1.39 4.33
C ALA A 48 3.93 -2.42 4.63
N ASP A 49 4.87 -2.08 5.48
CA ASP A 49 5.94 -2.99 5.84
C ASP A 49 5.41 -4.18 6.61
N LYS A 50 4.49 -3.93 7.52
CA LYS A 50 3.92 -5.00 8.32
C LYS A 50 3.14 -5.97 7.45
N TRP A 51 2.37 -5.44 6.51
CA TRP A 51 1.63 -6.28 5.59
C TRP A 51 2.59 -7.13 4.76
N SER A 52 3.67 -6.53 4.30
CA SER A 52 4.64 -7.22 3.48
C SER A 52 5.30 -8.37 4.22
N LEU A 53 5.59 -8.17 5.49
CA LEU A 53 6.18 -9.23 6.29
C LEU A 53 5.20 -10.36 6.53
N ASN A 54 3.95 -10.02 6.78
CA ASN A 54 2.97 -11.05 7.05
C ASN A 54 2.54 -11.77 5.78
N CYS A 55 2.54 -11.09 4.67
CA CYS A 55 2.11 -11.68 3.45
C CYS A 55 3.29 -12.27 2.76
N ASP A 56 3.77 -13.30 3.26
CA ASP A 56 4.94 -13.88 2.76
C ASP A 56 4.73 -14.35 1.42
N GLN A 57 5.07 -13.72 0.45
CA GLN A 57 4.81 -14.10 -0.75
C GLN A 57 5.60 -15.06 -1.20
N ARG A 58 5.53 -15.78 -1.54
CA ARG A 58 6.23 -16.75 -1.99
C ARG A 58 5.53 -17.49 -2.66
#